data_ff4219245937ab7d88254004d34eea33
#
_entry.id   ff4219245937ab7d88254004d34eea33
#
_cell.length_a   1.000
_cell.length_b   1.000
_cell.length_c   1.000
_cell.angle_alpha   90.00
_cell.angle_beta   90.00
_cell.angle_gamma   90.00
#
_symmetry.space_group_name_H-M   'P 1'
#
loop_
_entity.id
_entity.type
_entity.pdbx_description
1 polymer ?
#
loop_
_entity_poly.entity_id
_entity_poly.type
_entity_poly.pdbx_seq_one_letter_code
_entity_poly.pdbx_strand_id
1 'polypeptide(L)'
;MFCLDMALPDFCWPEVERTVLMARQLQPEVLMRDRGIGPYGDYTTPENWIPTSEGLTDKRVQRPWMVIHTLSGQFAYDPVGSKYKSGEWILGQLIDIVAKGGNFMPSIGPDAKGNFHPEAMPSR
;
A
#
# COMPACT_ATOMS: atom_id res chain seq x y z
N MET A 1 7.72 -9.55 -0.45
CA MET A 1 7.46 -8.27 -1.15
C MET A 1 8.53 -7.26 -0.77
N PHE A 2 9.04 -6.54 -1.74
CA PHE A 2 10.01 -5.47 -1.54
C PHE A 2 9.39 -4.14 -1.94
N CYS A 3 9.56 -3.11 -1.11
CA CYS A 3 8.89 -1.83 -1.26
C CYS A 3 9.90 -0.70 -1.13
N LEU A 4 10.15 0.02 -2.21
CA LEU A 4 10.76 1.34 -2.16
C LEU A 4 9.63 2.36 -2.09
N ASP A 5 9.73 3.30 -1.17
CA ASP A 5 8.69 4.32 -0.98
C ASP A 5 9.26 5.72 -1.24
N MET A 6 9.75 5.90 -2.47
CA MET A 6 10.37 7.14 -2.93
C MET A 6 10.02 7.37 -4.39
N ALA A 7 9.83 8.62 -4.78
CA ALA A 7 9.90 9.02 -6.17
C ALA A 7 11.37 9.29 -6.51
N LEU A 8 12.00 8.42 -7.28
CA LEU A 8 13.38 8.58 -7.73
C LEU A 8 13.39 9.25 -9.11
N PRO A 9 14.28 10.20 -9.35
CA PRO A 9 14.45 10.79 -10.66
C PRO A 9 15.05 9.79 -11.66
N ASP A 10 14.78 9.98 -12.93
CA ASP A 10 15.11 9.04 -14.01
C ASP A 10 16.61 8.71 -14.11
N PHE A 11 17.48 9.63 -13.73
CA PHE A 11 18.92 9.37 -13.72
C PHE A 11 19.36 8.31 -12.70
N CYS A 12 18.51 7.97 -11.72
CA CYS A 12 18.75 6.90 -10.75
C CYS A 12 18.38 5.50 -11.29
N TRP A 13 17.64 5.42 -12.40
CA TRP A 13 17.09 4.15 -12.89
C TRP A 13 18.13 3.07 -13.20
N PRO A 14 19.34 3.36 -13.71
CA PRO A 14 20.36 2.31 -13.87
C PRO A 14 20.74 1.62 -12.55
N GLU A 15 20.80 2.36 -11.44
CA GLU A 15 21.06 1.79 -10.12
C GLU A 15 19.86 1.04 -9.55
N VAL A 16 18.64 1.56 -9.82
CA VAL A 16 17.40 0.88 -9.46
C VAL A 16 17.29 -0.45 -10.19
N GLU A 17 17.56 -0.49 -11.50
CA GLU A 17 17.57 -1.73 -12.28
C GLU A 17 18.54 -2.75 -11.70
N ARG A 18 19.77 -2.33 -11.42
CA ARG A 18 20.79 -3.20 -10.81
C ARG A 18 20.32 -3.76 -9.47
N THR A 19 19.70 -2.92 -8.63
CA THR A 19 19.17 -3.32 -7.33
C THR A 19 18.01 -4.31 -7.47
N VAL A 20 17.11 -4.06 -8.41
CA VAL A 20 15.97 -4.97 -8.70
C VAL A 20 16.47 -6.32 -9.22
N LEU A 21 17.41 -6.32 -10.15
CA LEU A 21 18.00 -7.55 -10.68
C LEU A 21 18.72 -8.34 -9.59
N MET A 22 19.48 -7.68 -8.74
CA MET A 22 20.14 -8.33 -7.59
C MET A 22 19.11 -8.94 -6.62
N ALA A 23 18.06 -8.20 -6.30
CA ALA A 23 16.98 -8.71 -5.43
C ALA A 23 16.32 -9.97 -6.03
N ARG A 24 16.06 -9.98 -7.34
CA ARG A 24 15.49 -11.14 -8.04
C ARG A 24 16.47 -12.31 -8.15
N GLN A 25 17.76 -12.06 -8.23
CA GLN A 25 18.77 -13.13 -8.18
C GLN A 25 18.80 -13.79 -6.80
N LEU A 26 18.71 -13.01 -5.73
CA LEU A 26 18.70 -13.51 -4.35
C LEU A 26 17.36 -14.16 -3.97
N GLN A 27 16.27 -13.66 -4.50
CA GLN A 27 14.91 -14.12 -4.24
C GLN A 27 14.07 -14.04 -5.52
N PRO A 28 14.06 -15.10 -6.35
CA PRO A 28 13.42 -15.09 -7.67
C PRO A 28 11.93 -14.73 -7.64
N GLU A 29 11.21 -15.11 -6.60
CA GLU A 29 9.77 -14.88 -6.42
C GLU A 29 9.46 -13.53 -5.74
N VAL A 30 10.43 -12.61 -5.59
CA VAL A 30 10.19 -11.33 -4.93
C VAL A 30 9.28 -10.44 -5.79
N LEU A 31 8.23 -9.93 -5.18
CA LEU A 31 7.36 -8.92 -5.79
C LEU A 31 7.86 -7.52 -5.43
N MET A 32 8.01 -6.69 -6.44
CA MET A 32 8.51 -5.32 -6.33
C MET A 32 7.36 -4.33 -6.53
N ARG A 33 7.22 -3.40 -5.59
CA ARG A 33 6.30 -2.26 -5.72
C ARG A 33 6.80 -1.30 -6.79
N ASP A 34 5.91 -0.71 -7.56
CA ASP A 34 6.28 0.17 -8.69
C ASP A 34 6.66 1.62 -8.31
N ARG A 35 6.45 2.04 -7.07
CA ARG A 35 6.81 3.40 -6.64
C ARG A 35 8.30 3.65 -6.73
N GLY A 36 8.67 4.70 -7.48
CA GLY A 36 10.04 5.18 -7.61
C GLY A 36 11.00 4.26 -8.35
N ILE A 37 10.51 3.19 -8.96
CA ILE A 37 11.35 2.24 -9.71
C ILE A 37 10.99 2.16 -11.20
N GLY A 38 10.23 3.14 -11.70
CA GLY A 38 9.87 3.21 -13.11
C GLY A 38 9.15 1.96 -13.62
N PRO A 39 9.65 1.35 -14.73
CA PRO A 39 9.01 0.19 -15.35
C PRO A 39 9.23 -1.14 -14.63
N TYR A 40 10.04 -1.19 -13.59
CA TYR A 40 10.51 -2.45 -12.97
C TYR A 40 9.57 -3.04 -11.93
N GLY A 41 8.48 -2.37 -11.59
CA GLY A 41 7.50 -2.84 -10.60
C GLY A 41 6.56 -3.91 -11.12
N ASP A 42 6.16 -4.82 -10.25
CA ASP A 42 5.21 -5.90 -10.53
C ASP A 42 3.78 -5.52 -10.17
N TYR A 43 3.59 -4.62 -9.22
CA TYR A 43 2.27 -4.19 -8.73
C TYR A 43 2.24 -2.72 -8.38
N THR A 44 1.05 -2.14 -8.46
CA THR A 44 0.78 -0.73 -8.08
C THR A 44 0.17 -0.61 -6.70
N THR A 45 0.36 0.53 -6.06
CA THR A 45 -0.21 0.79 -4.73
C THR A 45 -0.95 2.12 -4.71
N PRO A 46 -2.21 2.16 -5.12
CA PRO A 46 -3.09 3.30 -4.83
C PRO A 46 -3.10 3.63 -3.34
N GLU A 47 -3.05 4.91 -3.00
CA GLU A 47 -2.96 5.36 -1.61
C GLU A 47 -4.17 6.22 -1.24
N ASN A 48 -4.94 5.76 -0.25
CA ASN A 48 -6.15 6.39 0.23
C ASN A 48 -7.26 6.58 -0.83
N TRP A 49 -7.21 5.84 -1.94
CA TRP A 49 -8.28 5.80 -2.92
C TRP A 49 -8.40 4.39 -3.53
N ILE A 50 -9.61 4.03 -3.92
CA ILE A 50 -9.90 2.73 -4.53
C ILE A 50 -10.24 2.97 -6.00
N PRO A 51 -9.63 2.20 -6.93
CA PRO A 51 -10.03 2.23 -8.32
C PRO A 51 -11.53 1.98 -8.47
N THR A 52 -12.19 2.77 -9.33
CA THR A 52 -13.59 2.55 -9.68
C THR A 52 -13.71 1.29 -10.56
N SER A 53 -14.92 0.76 -10.72
CA SER A 53 -15.17 -0.38 -11.64
C SER A 53 -14.76 -0.07 -13.09
N GLU A 54 -14.83 1.20 -13.49
CA GLU A 54 -14.28 1.70 -14.74
C GLU A 54 -12.75 1.77 -14.68
N GLY A 55 -12.17 1.82 -13.50
CA GLY A 55 -10.75 1.92 -13.23
C GLY A 55 -9.95 0.64 -13.46
N LEU A 56 -10.61 -0.50 -13.71
CA LEU A 56 -9.94 -1.68 -14.29
C LEU A 56 -9.46 -1.42 -15.72
N THR A 57 -10.02 -0.40 -16.38
CA THR A 57 -9.54 0.17 -17.62
C THR A 57 -8.59 1.36 -17.41
N ASP A 58 -8.43 1.83 -16.16
CA ASP A 58 -7.52 2.93 -15.83
C ASP A 58 -6.08 2.46 -16.01
N LYS A 59 -5.35 3.17 -16.86
CA LYS A 59 -3.93 2.89 -17.14
C LYS A 59 -3.06 2.87 -15.89
N ARG A 60 -3.52 3.49 -14.78
CA ARG A 60 -2.84 3.52 -13.49
C ARG A 60 -2.90 2.20 -12.73
N VAL A 61 -3.79 1.28 -13.10
CA VAL A 61 -3.98 -0.03 -12.45
C VAL A 61 -3.94 -1.20 -13.43
N GLN A 62 -3.17 -1.08 -14.50
CA GLN A 62 -2.98 -2.16 -15.51
C GLN A 62 -2.17 -3.36 -14.98
N ARG A 63 -1.70 -3.29 -13.75
CA ARG A 63 -0.95 -4.34 -13.04
C ARG A 63 -1.75 -4.81 -11.84
N PRO A 64 -1.38 -5.94 -11.23
CA PRO A 64 -1.88 -6.27 -9.90
C PRO A 64 -1.74 -5.07 -8.96
N TRP A 65 -2.71 -4.86 -8.09
CA TRP A 65 -2.73 -3.69 -7.24
C TRP A 65 -3.12 -4.00 -5.80
N MET A 66 -2.64 -3.16 -4.89
CA MET A 66 -2.92 -3.22 -3.47
C MET A 66 -3.17 -1.82 -2.94
N VAL A 67 -4.38 -1.55 -2.45
CA VAL A 67 -4.66 -0.26 -1.83
C VAL A 67 -4.02 -0.19 -0.46
N ILE A 68 -3.24 0.86 -0.25
CA ILE A 68 -2.77 1.26 1.08
C ILE A 68 -3.69 2.36 1.58
N HIS A 69 -4.37 2.13 2.69
CA HIS A 69 -5.30 3.10 3.25
C HIS A 69 -5.05 3.30 4.74
N THR A 70 -4.93 4.55 5.17
CA THR A 70 -4.81 4.88 6.59
C THR A 70 -6.10 4.62 7.34
N LEU A 71 -6.02 3.99 8.50
CA LEU A 71 -7.17 3.82 9.39
C LEU A 71 -7.44 5.07 10.25
N SER A 72 -6.45 5.94 10.39
CA SER A 72 -6.55 7.26 11.01
C SER A 72 -6.30 8.35 9.98
N GLY A 73 -6.07 9.58 10.41
CA GLY A 73 -5.72 10.70 9.53
C GLY A 73 -4.31 10.64 8.95
N GLN A 74 -3.44 9.72 9.42
CA GLN A 74 -2.05 9.61 9.02
C GLN A 74 -1.53 8.17 9.11
N PHE A 75 -0.37 7.90 8.48
CA PHE A 75 0.26 6.57 8.50
C PHE A 75 0.97 6.25 9.82
N ALA A 76 1.52 7.26 10.48
CA ALA A 76 2.17 7.11 11.77
C ALA A 76 1.16 7.02 12.93
N TYR A 77 1.65 6.68 14.13
CA TYR A 77 0.87 6.77 15.35
C TYR A 77 0.37 8.20 15.57
N ASP A 78 -0.92 8.33 15.84
CA ASP A 78 -1.54 9.61 16.18
C ASP A 78 -1.94 9.63 17.67
N PRO A 79 -1.17 10.31 18.53
CA PRO A 79 -1.46 10.35 19.96
C PRO A 79 -2.67 11.23 20.31
N VAL A 80 -3.09 12.10 19.40
CA VAL A 80 -4.20 13.06 19.64
C VAL A 80 -5.55 12.46 19.26
N GLY A 81 -5.53 11.31 18.55
CA GLY A 81 -6.74 10.61 18.17
C GLY A 81 -7.48 11.27 17.01
N SER A 82 -6.90 11.21 15.81
CA SER A 82 -7.76 11.36 14.61
C SER A 82 -8.75 10.20 14.59
N LYS A 83 -9.98 10.49 14.21
CA LYS A 83 -11.06 9.49 14.16
C LYS A 83 -10.61 8.26 13.34
N TYR A 84 -10.47 7.14 14.00
CA TYR A 84 -10.21 5.87 13.34
C TYR A 84 -11.43 5.41 12.53
N LYS A 85 -11.17 4.75 11.42
CA LYS A 85 -12.21 4.15 10.59
C LYS A 85 -12.87 3.01 11.36
N SER A 86 -14.19 2.90 11.24
CA SER A 86 -14.94 1.82 11.89
C SER A 86 -14.64 0.45 11.27
N GLY A 87 -14.91 -0.62 12.02
CA GLY A 87 -14.82 -1.99 11.50
C GLY A 87 -15.72 -2.24 10.30
N GLU A 88 -16.92 -1.66 10.29
CA GLU A 88 -17.85 -1.72 9.15
C GLU A 88 -17.25 -1.06 7.91
N TRP A 89 -16.62 0.09 8.07
CA TRP A 89 -15.93 0.76 6.96
C TRP A 89 -14.81 -0.13 6.42
N ILE A 90 -13.97 -0.70 7.29
CA ILE A 90 -12.86 -1.58 6.90
C ILE A 90 -13.38 -2.79 6.13
N LEU A 91 -14.44 -3.43 6.62
CA LEU A 91 -15.05 -4.58 5.96
C LEU A 91 -15.64 -4.21 4.60
N GLY A 92 -16.34 -3.07 4.51
CA GLY A 92 -16.87 -2.56 3.26
C GLY A 92 -15.78 -2.31 2.21
N GLN A 93 -14.66 -1.70 2.63
CA GLN A 93 -13.51 -1.48 1.73
C GLN A 93 -12.87 -2.80 1.30
N LEU A 94 -12.70 -3.75 2.20
CA LEU A 94 -12.16 -5.07 1.87
C LEU A 94 -13.01 -5.77 0.81
N ILE A 95 -14.32 -5.79 0.99
CA ILE A 95 -15.26 -6.42 0.04
C ILE A 95 -15.17 -5.74 -1.33
N ASP A 96 -15.22 -4.41 -1.38
CA ASP A 96 -15.17 -3.64 -2.62
C ASP A 96 -13.83 -3.85 -3.37
N ILE A 97 -12.72 -3.80 -2.65
CA ILE A 97 -11.37 -3.99 -3.21
C ILE A 97 -11.22 -5.39 -3.79
N VAL A 98 -11.60 -6.43 -3.03
CA VAL A 98 -11.48 -7.83 -3.46
C VAL A 98 -12.41 -8.11 -4.66
N ALA A 99 -13.62 -7.58 -4.65
CA ALA A 99 -14.55 -7.69 -5.78
C ALA A 99 -13.99 -7.07 -7.08
N LYS A 100 -13.11 -6.09 -6.97
CA LYS A 100 -12.41 -5.45 -8.10
C LYS A 100 -11.05 -6.08 -8.43
N GLY A 101 -10.70 -7.21 -7.80
CA GLY A 101 -9.45 -7.93 -8.04
C GLY A 101 -8.21 -7.33 -7.39
N GLY A 102 -8.38 -6.46 -6.41
CA GLY A 102 -7.29 -5.84 -5.65
C GLY A 102 -6.99 -6.53 -4.33
N ASN A 103 -5.95 -6.04 -3.66
CA ASN A 103 -5.61 -6.40 -2.29
C ASN A 103 -5.73 -5.17 -1.40
N PHE A 104 -6.07 -5.38 -0.13
CA PHE A 104 -6.23 -4.31 0.84
C PHE A 104 -5.16 -4.36 1.93
N MET A 105 -4.46 -3.26 2.14
CA MET A 105 -3.49 -3.07 3.20
C MET A 105 -3.91 -1.88 4.08
N PRO A 106 -4.75 -2.10 5.10
CA PRO A 106 -5.07 -1.08 6.08
C PRO A 106 -3.83 -0.77 6.91
N SER A 107 -3.47 0.52 7.00
CA SER A 107 -2.31 0.98 7.74
C SER A 107 -2.74 1.48 9.10
N ILE A 108 -2.13 0.91 10.14
CA ILE A 108 -2.30 1.31 11.53
C ILE A 108 -0.94 1.60 12.14
N GLY A 109 -0.75 2.82 12.69
CA GLY A 109 0.49 3.22 13.34
C GLY A 109 0.52 2.80 14.81
N PRO A 110 1.44 1.91 15.24
CA PRO A 110 1.64 1.63 16.65
C PRO A 110 2.43 2.75 17.34
N ASP A 111 2.30 2.86 18.65
CA ASP A 111 3.16 3.71 19.48
C ASP A 111 4.59 3.13 19.57
N ALA A 112 5.49 3.83 20.26
CA ALA A 112 6.89 3.40 20.45
C ALA A 112 7.04 2.09 21.24
N LYS A 113 5.98 1.62 21.89
CA LYS A 113 5.93 0.34 22.65
C LYS A 113 5.21 -0.76 21.86
N GLY A 114 4.74 -0.47 20.66
CA GLY A 114 3.99 -1.41 19.82
C GLY A 114 2.48 -1.50 20.14
N ASN A 115 1.94 -0.60 20.95
CA ASN A 115 0.51 -0.59 21.24
C ASN A 115 -0.26 0.20 20.18
N PHE A 116 -1.47 -0.24 19.87
CA PHE A 116 -2.40 0.53 19.05
C PHE A 116 -3.19 1.53 19.90
N HIS A 117 -3.61 2.62 19.25
CA HIS A 117 -4.49 3.57 19.90
C HIS A 117 -5.80 2.91 20.32
N PRO A 118 -6.37 3.20 21.50
CA PRO A 118 -7.62 2.57 21.97
C PRO A 118 -8.78 2.65 20.97
N GLU A 119 -8.92 3.77 20.24
CA GLU A 119 -9.96 3.93 19.21
C GLU A 119 -9.77 3.03 17.98
N ALA A 120 -8.55 2.51 17.77
CA ALA A 120 -8.29 1.56 16.69
C ALA A 120 -8.72 0.13 17.03
N MET A 121 -9.05 -0.12 18.29
CA MET A 121 -9.47 -1.42 18.78
C MET A 121 -11.01 -1.50 18.76
N PRO A 122 -11.60 -2.61 18.29
CA PRO A 122 -13.03 -2.77 18.37
C PRO A 122 -13.47 -2.70 19.84
N SER A 123 -14.46 -1.88 20.12
CA SER A 123 -15.16 -1.93 21.41
C SER A 123 -15.73 -3.34 21.59
N ARG A 124 -15.38 -3.98 22.71
CA ARG A 124 -15.92 -5.28 23.10
C ARG A 124 -17.39 -5.16 23.42
#